data_9b80afc1c9c0defec25a0724a66523b9
#
_entry.id   9b80afc1c9c0defec25a0724a66523b9
#
_cell.length_a   1.000
_cell.length_b   1.000
_cell.length_c   1.000
_cell.angle_alpha   90.00
_cell.angle_beta   90.00
_cell.angle_gamma   90.00
#
_symmetry.space_group_name_H-M   'P 1'
#
loop_
_entity.id
_entity.type
_entity.pdbx_description
1 polymer ?
#
loop_
_entity_poly.entity_id
_entity_poly.type
_entity_poly.pdbx_seq_one_letter_code
_entity_poly.pdbx_strand_id
1 'polypeptide(L)'
;MTLHHQTKTFLGLLAARTEPPLEKMTPVEAREMTLRYYVPSEYPIFSRRDIDAGGVPARLYLPSAEKNLGLCIFIHGGGWVFHTLDDYDDVCRRLAMQSGHAVLSIDYRLAPEFPFPTPLEDCLKAARWAR
;
A
#
# COMPACT_ATOMS: atom_id res chain seq x y z
N MET A 1 -12.27 29.43 4.17
CA MET A 1 -12.57 28.19 3.44
C MET A 1 -13.15 27.19 4.42
N THR A 2 -14.36 26.64 4.16
CA THR A 2 -15.02 25.74 5.13
C THR A 2 -14.71 24.30 4.75
N LEU A 3 -14.17 23.51 5.67
CA LEU A 3 -13.91 22.07 5.44
C LEU A 3 -15.20 21.31 5.20
N HIS A 4 -15.17 20.33 4.30
CA HIS A 4 -16.27 19.41 4.07
C HIS A 4 -16.62 18.67 5.36
N HIS A 5 -17.90 18.34 5.59
CA HIS A 5 -18.33 17.74 6.86
C HIS A 5 -17.65 16.40 7.15
N GLN A 6 -17.45 15.54 6.14
CA GLN A 6 -16.73 14.26 6.30
C GLN A 6 -15.27 14.47 6.72
N THR A 7 -14.60 15.50 6.17
CA THR A 7 -13.24 15.88 6.56
C THR A 7 -13.20 16.31 8.02
N LYS A 8 -14.19 17.12 8.47
CA LYS A 8 -14.29 17.52 9.89
C LYS A 8 -14.47 16.33 10.81
N THR A 9 -15.37 15.40 10.44
CA THR A 9 -15.59 14.16 11.19
C THR A 9 -14.32 13.34 11.29
N PHE A 10 -13.63 13.14 10.16
CA PHE A 10 -12.37 12.39 10.13
C PHE A 10 -11.27 13.04 10.99
N LEU A 11 -11.09 14.36 10.88
CA LEU A 11 -10.14 15.10 11.73
C LEU A 11 -10.51 15.02 13.21
N GLY A 12 -11.80 15.03 13.55
CA GLY A 12 -12.27 14.81 14.91
C GLY A 12 -11.90 13.43 15.46
N LEU A 13 -12.06 12.39 14.63
CA LEU A 13 -11.64 11.03 14.99
C LEU A 13 -10.12 10.93 15.17
N LEU A 14 -9.35 11.58 14.31
CA LEU A 14 -7.89 11.63 14.45
C LEU A 14 -7.47 12.36 15.73
N ALA A 15 -8.10 13.48 16.06
CA ALA A 15 -7.80 14.25 17.27
C ALA A 15 -8.19 13.53 18.56
N ALA A 16 -9.15 12.60 18.50
CA ALA A 16 -9.56 11.77 19.64
C ALA A 16 -8.65 10.56 19.89
N ARG A 17 -7.65 10.33 19.04
CA ARG A 17 -6.67 9.24 19.23
C ARG A 17 -5.77 9.56 20.43
N THR A 18 -5.43 8.52 21.17
CA THR A 18 -4.58 8.58 22.36
C THR A 18 -3.17 8.08 22.10
N GLU A 19 -2.90 7.58 20.90
CA GLU A 19 -1.58 7.10 20.53
C GLU A 19 -0.55 8.24 20.50
N PRO A 20 0.70 7.95 20.85
CA PRO A 20 1.78 8.92 20.66
C PRO A 20 1.91 9.36 19.20
N PRO A 21 2.38 10.58 18.92
CA PRO A 21 2.68 10.99 17.56
C PRO A 21 3.80 10.12 16.96
N LEU A 22 3.75 9.88 15.63
CA LEU A 22 4.65 8.96 14.91
C LEU A 22 6.14 9.21 15.19
N GLU A 23 6.53 10.48 15.32
CA GLU A 23 7.92 10.86 15.61
C GLU A 23 8.42 10.41 17.00
N LYS A 24 7.53 9.95 17.87
CA LYS A 24 7.84 9.41 19.18
C LYS A 24 7.71 7.89 19.27
N MET A 25 7.26 7.25 18.17
CA MET A 25 7.12 5.80 18.12
C MET A 25 8.39 5.14 17.62
N THR A 26 8.67 3.94 18.15
CA THR A 26 9.61 3.02 17.53
C THR A 26 9.02 2.46 16.21
N PRO A 27 9.85 1.93 15.29
CA PRO A 27 9.35 1.26 14.09
C PRO A 27 8.36 0.14 14.37
N VAL A 28 8.57 -0.61 15.44
CA VAL A 28 7.67 -1.70 15.86
C VAL A 28 6.32 -1.16 16.27
N GLU A 29 6.28 -0.14 17.13
CA GLU A 29 5.03 0.48 17.57
C GLU A 29 4.25 1.11 16.41
N ALA A 30 4.94 1.75 15.45
CA ALA A 30 4.31 2.31 14.26
C ALA A 30 3.67 1.21 13.38
N ARG A 31 4.33 0.07 13.21
CA ARG A 31 3.79 -1.08 12.46
C ARG A 31 2.60 -1.72 13.18
N GLU A 32 2.68 -1.90 14.50
CA GLU A 32 1.56 -2.40 15.30
C GLU A 32 0.35 -1.48 15.25
N MET A 33 0.59 -0.17 15.25
CA MET A 33 -0.49 0.82 15.12
C MET A 33 -1.24 0.66 13.79
N THR A 34 -0.54 0.48 12.67
CA THR A 34 -1.19 0.29 11.37
C THR A 34 -2.05 -0.98 11.36
N LEU A 35 -1.57 -2.07 11.93
CA LEU A 35 -2.33 -3.32 12.05
C LEU A 35 -3.64 -3.16 12.83
N ARG A 36 -3.68 -2.30 13.86
CA ARG A 36 -4.91 -2.06 14.65
C ARG A 36 -6.02 -1.40 13.83
N TYR A 37 -5.66 -0.65 12.81
CA TYR A 37 -6.60 0.07 11.94
C TYR A 37 -6.85 -0.63 10.61
N TYR A 38 -6.24 -1.80 10.42
CA TYR A 38 -6.45 -2.59 9.22
C TYR A 38 -7.89 -3.08 9.14
N VAL A 39 -8.52 -2.81 8.00
CA VAL A 39 -9.84 -3.34 7.66
C VAL A 39 -9.71 -4.05 6.31
N PRO A 40 -10.01 -5.37 6.24
CA PRO A 40 -9.98 -6.09 4.98
C PRO A 40 -10.91 -5.45 3.95
N SER A 41 -10.43 -5.33 2.71
CA SER A 41 -11.26 -4.79 1.63
C SER A 41 -12.21 -5.84 1.09
N GLU A 42 -13.48 -5.46 0.99
CA GLU A 42 -14.53 -6.21 0.29
C GLU A 42 -14.78 -5.67 -1.13
N TYR A 43 -13.98 -4.67 -1.57
CA TYR A 43 -14.15 -4.11 -2.90
C TYR A 43 -13.89 -5.18 -3.97
N PRO A 44 -14.82 -5.37 -4.93
CA PRO A 44 -14.71 -6.43 -5.91
C PRO A 44 -13.48 -6.27 -6.78
N ILE A 45 -12.87 -7.39 -7.13
CA ILE A 45 -11.73 -7.47 -8.06
C ILE A 45 -11.82 -8.81 -8.81
N PHE A 46 -11.49 -8.83 -10.09
CA PHE A 46 -11.52 -10.05 -10.88
C PHE A 46 -10.47 -11.08 -10.39
N SER A 47 -9.24 -10.63 -10.15
CA SER A 47 -8.18 -11.49 -9.61
C SER A 47 -7.24 -10.69 -8.71
N ARG A 48 -6.87 -11.27 -7.57
CA ARG A 48 -5.83 -10.80 -6.66
C ARG A 48 -4.92 -11.97 -6.31
N ARG A 49 -3.63 -11.82 -6.54
CA ARG A 49 -2.66 -12.87 -6.23
C ARG A 49 -1.31 -12.31 -5.83
N ASP A 50 -0.67 -12.96 -4.89
CA ASP A 50 0.70 -12.66 -4.50
C ASP A 50 1.65 -13.36 -5.46
N ILE A 51 2.71 -12.66 -5.88
CA ILE A 51 3.69 -13.09 -6.87
C ILE A 51 5.10 -12.69 -6.46
N ASP A 52 6.09 -13.29 -7.09
CA ASP A 52 7.47 -12.83 -7.06
C ASP A 52 7.73 -11.95 -8.29
N ALA A 53 8.11 -10.70 -8.05
CA ALA A 53 8.45 -9.74 -9.09
C ALA A 53 9.99 -9.63 -9.24
N GLY A 54 10.61 -10.71 -9.71
CA GLY A 54 12.05 -10.79 -9.90
C GLY A 54 12.84 -10.89 -8.60
N GLY A 55 12.33 -11.57 -7.59
CA GLY A 55 12.90 -11.73 -6.26
C GLY A 55 12.47 -10.63 -5.29
N VAL A 56 11.39 -9.92 -5.59
CA VAL A 56 10.72 -8.98 -4.70
C VAL A 56 9.25 -9.41 -4.57
N PRO A 57 8.75 -9.66 -3.35
CA PRO A 57 7.33 -9.96 -3.16
C PRO A 57 6.46 -8.81 -3.68
N ALA A 58 5.36 -9.17 -4.31
CA ALA A 58 4.42 -8.19 -4.83
C ALA A 58 3.02 -8.79 -4.92
N ARG A 59 2.01 -7.94 -5.08
CA ARG A 59 0.62 -8.35 -5.26
C ARG A 59 0.08 -7.79 -6.56
N LEU A 60 -0.43 -8.67 -7.42
CA LEU A 60 -1.02 -8.33 -8.69
C LEU A 60 -2.54 -8.32 -8.59
N TYR A 61 -3.15 -7.23 -9.04
CA TYR A 61 -4.59 -7.03 -9.12
C TYR A 61 -4.99 -6.91 -10.59
N LEU A 62 -5.94 -7.72 -11.02
CA LEU A 62 -6.47 -7.70 -12.38
C LEU A 62 -7.95 -7.28 -12.33
N PRO A 63 -8.36 -6.25 -13.08
CA PRO A 63 -9.74 -5.81 -13.14
C PRO A 63 -10.62 -6.74 -13.99
N SER A 64 -10.05 -7.48 -14.92
CA SER A 64 -10.76 -8.37 -15.86
C SER A 64 -9.85 -9.52 -16.32
N ALA A 65 -10.41 -10.42 -17.17
CA ALA A 65 -9.68 -11.52 -17.81
C ALA A 65 -8.92 -11.09 -19.08
N GLU A 66 -8.95 -9.83 -19.45
CA GLU A 66 -8.27 -9.33 -20.64
C GLU A 66 -6.75 -9.51 -20.55
N LYS A 67 -6.12 -9.85 -21.69
CA LYS A 67 -4.69 -10.20 -21.73
C LYS A 67 -3.77 -8.99 -21.91
N ASN A 68 -4.26 -7.90 -22.50
CA ASN A 68 -3.45 -6.74 -22.86
C ASN A 68 -3.80 -5.52 -22.01
N LEU A 69 -3.84 -5.72 -20.70
CA LEU A 69 -4.06 -4.63 -19.75
C LEU A 69 -2.79 -3.77 -19.65
N GLY A 70 -2.97 -2.46 -19.58
CA GLY A 70 -1.89 -1.59 -19.10
C GLY A 70 -1.54 -1.94 -17.66
N LEU A 71 -0.32 -1.64 -17.24
CA LEU A 71 0.16 -1.93 -15.88
C LEU A 71 0.48 -0.65 -15.12
N CYS A 72 -0.11 -0.50 -13.94
CA CYS A 72 0.24 0.50 -12.95
C CYS A 72 1.09 -0.15 -11.85
N ILE A 73 2.28 0.38 -11.60
CA ILE A 73 3.13 -0.03 -10.47
C ILE A 73 2.77 0.84 -9.28
N PHE A 74 2.35 0.20 -8.19
CA PHE A 74 2.00 0.87 -6.95
C PHE A 74 3.07 0.65 -5.89
N ILE A 75 3.63 1.74 -5.39
CA ILE A 75 4.62 1.78 -4.32
C ILE A 75 3.95 2.47 -3.14
N HIS A 76 3.67 1.74 -2.07
CA HIS A 76 2.94 2.27 -0.93
C HIS A 76 3.76 3.29 -0.13
N GLY A 77 3.08 4.16 0.60
CA GLY A 77 3.69 5.09 1.54
C GLY A 77 4.10 4.42 2.85
N GLY A 78 4.53 5.23 3.83
CA GLY A 78 4.91 4.72 5.16
C GLY A 78 6.33 5.09 5.57
N GLY A 79 6.93 6.11 4.93
CA GLY A 79 8.28 6.61 5.28
C GLY A 79 9.38 5.57 5.14
N TRP A 80 9.19 4.54 4.33
CA TRP A 80 10.06 3.36 4.15
C TRP A 80 10.17 2.47 5.40
N VAL A 81 9.32 2.70 6.42
CA VAL A 81 9.42 2.05 7.73
C VAL A 81 8.23 1.15 8.04
N PHE A 82 7.02 1.51 7.59
CA PHE A 82 5.79 0.81 7.92
C PHE A 82 4.83 0.72 6.74
N HIS A 83 3.72 0.02 6.93
CA HIS A 83 2.75 -0.45 5.95
C HIS A 83 3.16 -1.72 5.18
N THR A 84 2.15 -2.37 4.67
CA THR A 84 2.21 -3.64 3.95
C THR A 84 1.30 -3.62 2.73
N LEU A 85 1.31 -4.68 1.93
CA LEU A 85 0.37 -4.88 0.84
C LEU A 85 -1.10 -4.84 1.30
N ASP A 86 -1.36 -5.29 2.53
CA ASP A 86 -2.72 -5.36 3.06
C ASP A 86 -3.28 -3.97 3.41
N ASP A 87 -2.46 -3.07 3.93
CA ASP A 87 -2.87 -1.70 4.26
C ASP A 87 -3.38 -0.93 3.02
N TYR A 88 -2.89 -1.30 1.84
CA TYR A 88 -3.26 -0.66 0.58
C TYR A 88 -4.10 -1.55 -0.35
N ASP A 89 -4.60 -2.69 0.14
CA ASP A 89 -5.40 -3.62 -0.66
C ASP A 89 -6.65 -2.96 -1.27
N ASP A 90 -7.42 -2.20 -0.48
CA ASP A 90 -8.60 -1.48 -0.97
C ASP A 90 -8.26 -0.44 -2.04
N VAL A 91 -7.20 0.31 -1.83
CA VAL A 91 -6.73 1.33 -2.79
C VAL A 91 -6.33 0.68 -4.12
N CYS A 92 -5.56 -0.41 -4.08
CA CYS A 92 -5.11 -1.11 -5.27
C CYS A 92 -6.27 -1.78 -6.04
N ARG A 93 -7.25 -2.35 -5.32
CA ARG A 93 -8.47 -2.89 -5.93
C ARG A 93 -9.27 -1.81 -6.66
N ARG A 94 -9.53 -0.68 -6.00
CA ARG A 94 -10.24 0.46 -6.60
C ARG A 94 -9.48 1.03 -7.78
N LEU A 95 -8.17 1.18 -7.66
CA LEU A 95 -7.33 1.67 -8.75
C LEU A 95 -7.42 0.76 -9.97
N ALA A 96 -7.29 -0.56 -9.79
CA ALA A 96 -7.42 -1.51 -10.88
C ALA A 96 -8.79 -1.46 -11.54
N MET A 97 -9.87 -1.54 -10.75
CA MET A 97 -11.23 -1.57 -11.28
C MET A 97 -11.66 -0.27 -11.95
N GLN A 98 -11.25 0.89 -11.40
CA GLN A 98 -11.65 2.18 -11.95
C GLN A 98 -10.82 2.61 -13.15
N SER A 99 -9.54 2.20 -13.22
CA SER A 99 -8.67 2.51 -14.36
C SER A 99 -8.78 1.50 -15.50
N GLY A 100 -9.28 0.29 -15.24
CA GLY A 100 -9.23 -0.81 -16.18
C GLY A 100 -7.83 -1.36 -16.45
N HIS A 101 -6.84 -1.03 -15.62
CA HIS A 101 -5.45 -1.47 -15.72
C HIS A 101 -5.12 -2.50 -14.65
N ALA A 102 -4.17 -3.37 -14.94
CA ALA A 102 -3.56 -4.18 -13.89
C ALA A 102 -2.79 -3.29 -12.90
N VAL A 103 -2.78 -3.65 -11.62
CA VAL A 103 -1.98 -2.96 -10.60
C VAL A 103 -1.02 -3.95 -9.97
N LEU A 104 0.27 -3.62 -9.94
CA LEU A 104 1.31 -4.36 -9.25
C LEU A 104 1.73 -3.56 -8.02
N SER A 105 1.32 -3.99 -6.84
CA SER A 105 1.73 -3.41 -5.56
C SER A 105 3.00 -4.12 -5.07
N ILE A 106 4.05 -3.36 -4.78
CA ILE A 106 5.36 -3.88 -4.41
C ILE A 106 5.50 -3.93 -2.90
N ASP A 107 5.92 -5.10 -2.38
CA ASP A 107 6.23 -5.31 -0.97
C ASP A 107 7.74 -5.15 -0.75
N TYR A 108 8.21 -3.91 -0.86
CA TYR A 108 9.61 -3.60 -0.69
C TYR A 108 10.04 -3.74 0.77
N ARG A 109 11.28 -4.13 1.00
CA ARG A 109 11.86 -4.28 2.35
C ARG A 109 11.93 -2.94 3.07
N LEU A 110 11.65 -2.96 4.37
CA LEU A 110 11.49 -1.76 5.19
C LEU A 110 12.72 -1.49 6.06
N ALA A 111 12.99 -0.22 6.30
CA ALA A 111 13.92 0.24 7.32
C ALA A 111 13.29 0.07 8.73
N PRO A 112 14.08 -0.05 9.79
CA PRO A 112 15.55 0.02 9.86
C PRO A 112 16.27 -1.27 9.47
N GLU A 113 15.56 -2.40 9.34
CA GLU A 113 16.16 -3.70 9.04
C GLU A 113 16.89 -3.68 7.68
N PHE A 114 16.32 -2.94 6.73
CA PHE A 114 16.86 -2.75 5.39
C PHE A 114 16.92 -1.25 5.07
N PRO A 115 18.01 -0.56 5.47
CA PRO A 115 18.11 0.88 5.26
C PRO A 115 18.29 1.23 3.78
N PHE A 116 18.20 2.53 3.47
CA PHE A 116 18.53 3.05 2.15
C PHE A 116 19.92 2.53 1.69
N PRO A 117 20.08 2.09 0.41
CA PRO A 117 19.12 2.20 -0.67
C PRO A 117 18.21 0.97 -0.90
N THR A 118 18.20 -0.03 0.00
CA THR A 118 17.53 -1.32 -0.22
C THR A 118 16.06 -1.21 -0.65
N PRO A 119 15.18 -0.42 0.02
CA PRO A 119 13.78 -0.29 -0.41
C PRO A 119 13.64 0.27 -1.82
N LEU A 120 14.49 1.23 -2.19
CA LEU A 120 14.50 1.81 -3.53
C LEU A 120 14.95 0.79 -4.58
N GLU A 121 15.98 0.00 -4.27
CA GLU A 121 16.49 -1.05 -5.16
C GLU A 121 15.44 -2.14 -5.40
N ASP A 122 14.67 -2.53 -4.38
CA ASP A 122 13.55 -3.46 -4.50
C ASP A 122 12.48 -2.90 -5.46
N CYS A 123 12.08 -1.65 -5.29
CA CYS A 123 11.12 -1.00 -6.17
C CYS A 123 11.61 -0.96 -7.63
N LEU A 124 12.87 -0.60 -7.85
CA LEU A 124 13.46 -0.58 -9.19
C LEU A 124 13.56 -1.98 -9.81
N LYS A 125 13.90 -2.99 -9.00
CA LYS A 125 14.01 -4.39 -9.43
C LYS A 125 12.65 -4.93 -9.87
N ALA A 126 11.61 -4.75 -9.06
CA ALA A 126 10.24 -5.15 -9.40
C ALA A 126 9.72 -4.41 -10.64
N ALA A 127 10.00 -3.10 -10.76
CA ALA A 127 9.61 -2.32 -11.93
C ALA A 127 10.30 -2.78 -13.22
N ARG A 128 11.56 -3.18 -13.15
CA ARG A 128 12.29 -3.73 -14.30
C ARG A 128 11.79 -5.11 -14.70
N TRP A 129 11.42 -5.93 -13.73
CA TRP A 129 10.82 -7.24 -13.99
C TRP A 129 9.45 -7.14 -14.68
N ALA A 130 8.67 -6.14 -14.34
CA ALA A 130 7.31 -5.91 -14.87
C ALA A 130 7.28 -5.32 -16.30
N ARG A 131 8.43 -4.94 -16.85
CA ARG A 131 8.59 -4.34 -18.18
C ARG A 131 8.71 -5.40 -19.27
#